data_b868e496421871d4343d6b54e4cef279
#
_entry.id   b868e496421871d4343d6b54e4cef279
#
_cell.length_a   1.000
_cell.length_b   1.000
_cell.length_c   1.000
_cell.angle_alpha   90.00
_cell.angle_beta   90.00
_cell.angle_gamma   90.00
#
_symmetry.space_group_name_H-M   'P 1'
#
loop_
_entity.id
_entity.type
_entity.pdbx_description
1 polymer ?
#
loop_
_entity_poly.entity_id
_entity_poly.type
_entity_poly.pdbx_seq_one_letter_code
_entity_poly.pdbx_strand_id
1 'polypeptide(L)'
;MQKKQTVGILAALSSAFFLGLSPVFGKLAISQGFSPVAAVALRTGLATGLLLLIVVLFFRSFLYIFPVGLIGCILAGAINGAGSLLYYLALGRLDASVGQLLYSLYPFFVALWLMLDHQPPSYLTILRIGMATIAVLLLTRNPERATDPLGVLMMIGAAVLYAMHLPINQRVLYEVPAPTVTLYTLLSMSIIVIPAYLLFDRQWPAQNAPWLPVIGLTLVTFFSRLFLFFGIKKIGGMQTALLGLGELLITILFSHLWLHERLTSLQWLGAFGLCLSLLLVYFESASPLPYSGKTGWLSWIHAPGLPNDVLGPYEQ
;
A
#
# COMPACT_ATOMS: atom_id res chain seq x y z
N MET A 1 4.05 -26.53 -0.05
CA MET A 1 4.06 -25.27 -0.84
C MET A 1 2.67 -24.62 -0.92
N GLN A 2 1.61 -25.32 -1.29
CA GLN A 2 0.24 -24.74 -1.42
C GLN A 2 -0.26 -24.00 -0.17
N LYS A 3 -0.10 -24.53 1.04
CA LYS A 3 -0.59 -23.89 2.28
C LYS A 3 0.07 -22.52 2.55
N LYS A 4 1.38 -22.37 2.28
CA LYS A 4 2.08 -21.08 2.45
C LYS A 4 1.62 -20.03 1.43
N GLN A 5 1.34 -20.45 0.20
CA GLN A 5 0.83 -19.58 -0.86
C GLN A 5 -0.59 -19.11 -0.55
N THR A 6 -1.48 -20.02 -0.12
CA THR A 6 -2.86 -19.66 0.28
C THR A 6 -2.88 -18.62 1.39
N VAL A 7 -2.03 -18.78 2.42
CA VAL A 7 -1.91 -17.80 3.51
C VAL A 7 -1.44 -16.43 2.98
N GLY A 8 -0.49 -16.41 2.03
CA GLY A 8 -0.02 -15.18 1.41
C GLY A 8 -1.11 -14.49 0.58
N ILE A 9 -1.89 -15.23 -0.19
CA ILE A 9 -3.03 -14.71 -0.97
C ILE A 9 -4.10 -14.14 -0.03
N LEU A 10 -4.46 -14.86 1.02
CA LEU A 10 -5.43 -14.38 2.01
C LEU A 10 -4.94 -13.09 2.69
N ALA A 11 -3.66 -13.01 3.06
CA ALA A 11 -3.08 -11.81 3.65
C ALA A 11 -3.14 -10.63 2.65
N ALA A 12 -2.77 -10.84 1.38
CA ALA A 12 -2.83 -9.81 0.36
C ALA A 12 -4.27 -9.31 0.12
N LEU A 13 -5.25 -10.22 0.03
CA LEU A 13 -6.66 -9.85 -0.09
C LEU A 13 -7.22 -9.14 1.15
N SER A 14 -6.79 -9.56 2.36
CA SER A 14 -7.15 -8.86 3.60
C SER A 14 -6.56 -7.46 3.63
N SER A 15 -5.31 -7.29 3.18
CA SER A 15 -4.72 -5.96 3.00
C SER A 15 -5.53 -5.11 2.02
N ALA A 16 -5.90 -5.67 0.87
CA ALA A 16 -6.70 -4.99 -0.15
C ALA A 16 -8.07 -4.55 0.39
N PHE A 17 -8.73 -5.40 1.19
CA PHE A 17 -9.99 -5.05 1.86
C PHE A 17 -9.84 -3.81 2.74
N PHE A 18 -8.86 -3.82 3.65
CA PHE A 18 -8.62 -2.67 4.52
C PHE A 18 -8.17 -1.43 3.73
N LEU A 19 -7.24 -1.56 2.78
CA LEU A 19 -6.77 -0.44 1.96
C LEU A 19 -7.90 0.20 1.15
N GLY A 20 -8.83 -0.59 0.63
CA GLY A 20 -9.99 -0.10 -0.11
C GLY A 20 -10.94 0.78 0.71
N LEU A 21 -10.94 0.64 2.04
CA LEU A 21 -11.69 1.53 2.94
C LEU A 21 -10.96 2.87 3.17
N SER A 22 -9.65 2.93 2.93
CA SER A 22 -8.83 4.11 3.22
C SER A 22 -9.30 5.38 2.48
N PRO A 23 -9.57 5.38 1.15
CA PRO A 23 -10.06 6.58 0.45
C PRO A 23 -11.43 7.02 0.94
N VAL A 24 -12.30 6.08 1.31
CA VAL A 24 -13.65 6.37 1.81
C VAL A 24 -13.58 7.09 3.16
N PHE A 25 -12.89 6.51 4.14
CA PHE A 25 -12.68 7.18 5.44
C PHE A 25 -11.87 8.47 5.29
N GLY A 26 -10.90 8.52 4.35
CA GLY A 26 -10.14 9.72 4.03
C GLY A 26 -11.03 10.85 3.51
N LYS A 27 -11.90 10.55 2.56
CA LYS A 27 -12.85 11.51 2.01
C LYS A 27 -13.86 11.98 3.08
N LEU A 28 -14.35 11.05 3.90
CA LEU A 28 -15.21 11.38 5.04
C LEU A 28 -14.51 12.30 6.03
N ALA A 29 -13.27 12.02 6.42
CA ALA A 29 -12.52 12.89 7.33
C ALA A 29 -12.36 14.31 6.74
N ILE A 30 -11.98 14.41 5.46
CA ILE A 30 -11.82 15.69 4.77
C ILE A 30 -13.15 16.45 4.70
N SER A 31 -14.25 15.78 4.36
CA SER A 31 -15.58 16.41 4.28
C SER A 31 -16.09 16.88 5.65
N GLN A 32 -15.57 16.30 6.74
CA GLN A 32 -15.94 16.62 8.13
C GLN A 32 -14.98 17.61 8.80
N GLY A 33 -14.11 18.29 8.02
CA GLY A 33 -13.32 19.41 8.49
C GLY A 33 -11.87 19.08 8.89
N PHE A 34 -11.40 17.87 8.59
CA PHE A 34 -9.95 17.57 8.67
C PHE A 34 -9.27 18.01 7.39
N SER A 35 -8.11 18.68 7.48
CA SER A 35 -7.32 18.91 6.29
C SER A 35 -6.75 17.58 5.75
N PRO A 36 -6.46 17.48 4.44
CA PRO A 36 -5.84 16.29 3.86
C PRO A 36 -4.54 15.89 4.55
N VAL A 37 -3.71 16.87 4.92
CA VAL A 37 -2.42 16.63 5.59
C VAL A 37 -2.63 16.20 7.04
N ALA A 38 -3.60 16.80 7.76
CA ALA A 38 -3.97 16.34 9.10
C ALA A 38 -4.47 14.88 9.09
N ALA A 39 -5.34 14.53 8.14
CA ALA A 39 -5.87 13.17 8.02
C ALA A 39 -4.76 12.13 7.86
N VAL A 40 -3.77 12.38 6.98
CA VAL A 40 -2.64 11.44 6.79
C VAL A 40 -1.69 11.41 7.98
N ALA A 41 -1.41 12.54 8.62
CA ALA A 41 -0.53 12.62 9.79
C ALA A 41 -1.14 11.89 11.00
N LEU A 42 -2.40 12.16 11.30
CA LEU A 42 -3.12 11.53 12.42
C LEU A 42 -3.25 10.02 12.23
N ARG A 43 -3.75 9.55 11.07
CA ARG A 43 -3.87 8.10 10.82
C ARG A 43 -2.55 7.37 10.94
N THR A 44 -1.47 7.96 10.39
CA THR A 44 -0.16 7.33 10.37
C THR A 44 0.47 7.35 11.76
N GLY A 45 0.44 8.50 12.45
CA GLY A 45 0.98 8.63 13.80
C GLY A 45 0.26 7.73 14.80
N LEU A 46 -1.08 7.69 14.78
CA LEU A 46 -1.87 6.84 15.67
C LEU A 46 -1.66 5.34 15.37
N ALA A 47 -1.62 4.94 14.08
CA ALA A 47 -1.34 3.55 13.71
C ALA A 47 0.07 3.12 14.11
N THR A 48 1.05 4.00 13.95
CA THR A 48 2.43 3.77 14.39
C THR A 48 2.52 3.64 15.90
N GLY A 49 1.88 4.55 16.64
CA GLY A 49 1.83 4.51 18.11
C GLY A 49 1.17 3.25 18.63
N LEU A 50 0.05 2.82 18.01
CA LEU A 50 -0.65 1.58 18.34
C LEU A 50 0.24 0.35 18.12
N LEU A 51 0.90 0.27 16.94
CA LEU A 51 1.79 -0.84 16.63
C LEU A 51 3.00 -0.87 17.56
N LEU A 52 3.62 0.29 17.81
CA LEU A 52 4.75 0.41 18.72
C LEU A 52 4.37 -0.03 20.14
N LEU A 53 3.21 0.40 20.64
CA LEU A 53 2.70 0.00 21.95
C LEU A 53 2.54 -1.52 22.04
N ILE A 54 1.90 -2.14 21.04
CA ILE A 54 1.70 -3.60 21.00
C ILE A 54 3.05 -4.33 20.95
N VAL A 55 3.98 -3.87 20.12
CA VAL A 55 5.29 -4.52 19.98
C VAL A 55 6.11 -4.37 21.27
N VAL A 56 6.13 -3.20 21.89
CA VAL A 56 6.88 -2.97 23.14
C VAL A 56 6.32 -3.76 24.32
N LEU A 57 4.99 -3.90 24.40
CA LEU A 57 4.37 -4.59 25.53
C LEU A 57 4.39 -6.12 25.37
N PHE A 58 4.15 -6.66 24.17
CA PHE A 58 3.88 -8.08 23.96
C PHE A 58 4.91 -8.79 23.08
N PHE A 59 5.62 -8.08 22.18
CA PHE A 59 6.43 -8.70 21.13
C PHE A 59 7.78 -8.00 20.95
N ARG A 60 8.53 -7.78 22.02
CA ARG A 60 9.81 -7.02 22.02
C ARG A 60 10.86 -7.56 21.05
N SER A 61 10.80 -8.84 20.70
CA SER A 61 11.68 -9.45 19.71
C SER A 61 11.58 -8.78 18.32
N PHE A 62 10.42 -8.21 17.97
CA PHE A 62 10.23 -7.46 16.72
C PHE A 62 10.83 -6.05 16.71
N LEU A 63 11.41 -5.59 17.81
CA LEU A 63 12.20 -4.36 17.84
C LEU A 63 13.60 -4.54 17.23
N TYR A 64 14.08 -5.77 17.14
CA TYR A 64 15.40 -6.02 16.56
C TYR A 64 15.36 -5.93 15.04
N ILE A 65 16.28 -5.15 14.49
CA ILE A 65 16.52 -5.04 13.05
C ILE A 65 18.00 -4.75 12.81
N PHE A 66 18.59 -5.38 11.78
CA PHE A 66 19.98 -5.09 11.42
C PHE A 66 20.09 -3.77 10.65
N PRO A 67 21.27 -3.08 10.68
CA PRO A 67 21.41 -1.71 10.17
C PRO A 67 20.98 -1.51 8.72
N VAL A 68 21.35 -2.43 7.81
CA VAL A 68 20.98 -2.33 6.37
C VAL A 68 19.49 -2.49 6.18
N GLY A 69 18.84 -3.41 6.91
CA GLY A 69 17.40 -3.57 6.91
C GLY A 69 16.68 -2.32 7.44
N LEU A 70 17.23 -1.68 8.47
CA LEU A 70 16.72 -0.41 9.00
C LEU A 70 16.77 0.70 7.95
N ILE A 71 17.91 0.84 7.24
CA ILE A 71 18.05 1.82 6.15
C ILE A 71 17.02 1.55 5.05
N GLY A 72 16.81 0.28 4.67
CA GLY A 72 15.77 -0.11 3.72
C GLY A 72 14.36 0.30 4.17
N CYS A 73 14.01 0.07 5.45
CA CYS A 73 12.74 0.49 6.03
C CYS A 73 12.60 2.03 6.08
N ILE A 74 13.68 2.74 6.43
CA ILE A 74 13.68 4.21 6.45
C ILE A 74 13.43 4.77 5.05
N LEU A 75 14.15 4.27 4.04
CA LEU A 75 13.98 4.70 2.65
C LEU A 75 12.57 4.39 2.15
N ALA A 76 12.10 3.15 2.32
CA ALA A 76 10.77 2.74 1.90
C ALA A 76 9.66 3.54 2.61
N GLY A 77 9.83 3.77 3.92
CA GLY A 77 8.88 4.55 4.72
C GLY A 77 8.84 6.03 4.33
N ALA A 78 10.00 6.64 4.07
CA ALA A 78 10.08 8.02 3.60
C ALA A 78 9.40 8.21 2.24
N ILE A 79 9.70 7.33 1.27
CA ILE A 79 9.07 7.32 -0.05
C ILE A 79 7.55 7.15 0.07
N ASN A 80 7.10 6.19 0.88
CA ASN A 80 5.68 5.96 1.11
C ASN A 80 5.00 7.11 1.88
N GLY A 81 5.72 7.78 2.78
CA GLY A 81 5.25 8.99 3.47
C GLY A 81 4.99 10.14 2.51
N ALA A 82 5.96 10.43 1.63
CA ALA A 82 5.81 11.42 0.56
C ALA A 82 4.66 11.05 -0.40
N GLY A 83 4.58 9.79 -0.81
CA GLY A 83 3.48 9.28 -1.64
C GLY A 83 2.11 9.44 -0.96
N SER A 84 2.04 9.20 0.35
CA SER A 84 0.79 9.38 1.10
C SER A 84 0.38 10.84 1.24
N LEU A 85 1.31 11.77 1.37
CA LEU A 85 0.99 13.21 1.31
C LEU A 85 0.37 13.58 -0.03
N LEU A 86 1.00 13.17 -1.15
CA LEU A 86 0.46 13.40 -2.49
C LEU A 86 -0.93 12.77 -2.67
N TYR A 87 -1.11 11.53 -2.17
CA TYR A 87 -2.39 10.83 -2.24
C TYR A 87 -3.51 11.60 -1.54
N TYR A 88 -3.29 12.06 -0.30
CA TYR A 88 -4.32 12.76 0.46
C TYR A 88 -4.58 14.17 -0.06
N LEU A 89 -3.55 14.88 -0.54
CA LEU A 89 -3.72 16.16 -1.25
C LEU A 89 -4.56 15.98 -2.53
N ALA A 90 -4.31 14.91 -3.30
CA ALA A 90 -5.12 14.55 -4.46
C ALA A 90 -6.55 14.19 -4.08
N LEU A 91 -6.74 13.42 -2.98
CA LEU A 91 -8.07 13.04 -2.49
C LEU A 91 -8.91 14.25 -2.03
N GLY A 92 -8.26 15.33 -1.59
CA GLY A 92 -8.92 16.61 -1.34
C GLY A 92 -9.49 17.27 -2.61
N ARG A 93 -8.93 16.95 -3.79
CA ARG A 93 -9.27 17.55 -5.10
C ARG A 93 -10.11 16.64 -5.99
N LEU A 94 -10.04 15.33 -5.80
CA LEU A 94 -10.70 14.30 -6.61
C LEU A 94 -11.77 13.57 -5.79
N ASP A 95 -12.74 12.98 -6.49
CA ASP A 95 -13.64 12.00 -5.88
C ASP A 95 -12.87 10.75 -5.46
N ALA A 96 -13.34 10.06 -4.42
CA ALA A 96 -12.65 8.89 -3.86
C ALA A 96 -12.47 7.78 -4.90
N SER A 97 -13.52 7.50 -5.70
CA SER A 97 -13.48 6.51 -6.76
C SER A 97 -12.49 6.85 -7.85
N VAL A 98 -12.48 8.12 -8.34
CA VAL A 98 -11.55 8.59 -9.38
C VAL A 98 -10.10 8.55 -8.88
N GLY A 99 -9.87 9.01 -7.66
CA GLY A 99 -8.55 8.94 -7.03
C GLY A 99 -8.04 7.50 -6.94
N GLN A 100 -8.87 6.59 -6.44
CA GLN A 100 -8.48 5.19 -6.32
C GLN A 100 -8.26 4.51 -7.67
N LEU A 101 -9.02 4.88 -8.70
CA LEU A 101 -8.82 4.38 -10.07
C LEU A 101 -7.44 4.74 -10.61
N LEU A 102 -7.05 6.02 -10.50
CA LEU A 102 -5.72 6.49 -10.92
C LEU A 102 -4.60 5.83 -10.11
N TYR A 103 -4.81 5.71 -8.80
CA TYR A 103 -3.87 5.04 -7.90
C TYR A 103 -3.68 3.57 -8.25
N SER A 104 -4.72 2.88 -8.72
CA SER A 104 -4.70 1.45 -9.12
C SER A 104 -3.79 1.14 -10.32
N LEU A 105 -3.15 2.14 -10.93
CA LEU A 105 -2.07 1.95 -11.89
C LEU A 105 -0.74 1.56 -11.24
N TYR A 106 -0.62 1.58 -9.88
CA TYR A 106 0.63 1.28 -9.20
C TYR A 106 1.24 -0.10 -9.53
N PRO A 107 0.51 -1.20 -9.84
CA PRO A 107 1.16 -2.46 -10.22
C PRO A 107 1.95 -2.38 -11.52
N PHE A 108 1.54 -1.52 -12.45
CA PHE A 108 2.34 -1.23 -13.66
C PHE A 108 3.71 -0.65 -13.27
N PHE A 109 3.73 0.31 -12.35
CA PHE A 109 4.99 0.90 -11.87
C PHE A 109 5.79 -0.10 -11.02
N VAL A 110 5.14 -1.00 -10.24
CA VAL A 110 5.84 -2.09 -9.54
C VAL A 110 6.58 -2.98 -10.52
N ALA A 111 5.93 -3.36 -11.65
CA ALA A 111 6.59 -4.16 -12.68
C ALA A 111 7.84 -3.46 -13.23
N LEU A 112 7.76 -2.14 -13.51
CA LEU A 112 8.91 -1.36 -13.98
C LEU A 112 10.06 -1.37 -12.95
N TRP A 113 9.78 -1.14 -11.66
CA TRP A 113 10.80 -1.14 -10.62
C TRP A 113 11.44 -2.52 -10.42
N LEU A 114 10.66 -3.61 -10.53
CA LEU A 114 11.18 -4.98 -10.45
C LEU A 114 12.01 -5.36 -11.68
N MET A 115 11.64 -4.89 -12.87
CA MET A 115 12.47 -5.08 -14.08
C MET A 115 13.85 -4.42 -13.91
N LEU A 116 13.91 -3.22 -13.33
CA LEU A 116 15.19 -2.57 -13.01
C LEU A 116 16.01 -3.34 -11.96
N ASP A 117 15.35 -4.16 -11.15
CA ASP A 117 15.99 -5.04 -10.17
C ASP A 117 16.26 -6.46 -10.72
N HIS A 118 16.26 -6.61 -12.04
CA HIS A 118 16.47 -7.88 -12.75
C HIS A 118 15.46 -8.99 -12.38
N GLN A 119 14.25 -8.61 -12.00
CA GLN A 119 13.13 -9.51 -11.72
C GLN A 119 12.01 -9.30 -12.77
N PRO A 120 12.15 -9.83 -13.98
CA PRO A 120 11.14 -9.62 -15.02
C PRO A 120 9.83 -10.33 -14.65
N PRO A 121 8.67 -9.69 -14.91
CA PRO A 121 7.37 -10.31 -14.69
C PRO A 121 7.16 -11.50 -15.64
N SER A 122 6.37 -12.49 -15.20
CA SER A 122 5.96 -13.62 -16.06
C SER A 122 5.00 -13.13 -17.16
N TYR A 123 4.85 -13.92 -18.23
CA TYR A 123 3.87 -13.62 -19.29
C TYR A 123 2.44 -13.48 -18.73
N LEU A 124 2.08 -14.32 -17.77
CA LEU A 124 0.77 -14.23 -17.10
C LEU A 124 0.63 -12.95 -16.31
N THR A 125 1.68 -12.52 -15.60
CA THR A 125 1.73 -11.23 -14.91
C THR A 125 1.54 -10.07 -15.89
N ILE A 126 2.20 -10.08 -17.05
CA ILE A 126 2.04 -9.03 -18.09
C ILE A 126 0.58 -9.01 -18.60
N LEU A 127 0.00 -10.17 -18.87
CA LEU A 127 -1.40 -10.27 -19.28
C LEU A 127 -2.35 -9.67 -18.21
N ARG A 128 -2.14 -10.00 -16.93
CA ARG A 128 -2.93 -9.49 -15.80
C ARG A 128 -2.78 -7.97 -15.66
N ILE A 129 -1.57 -7.42 -15.81
CA ILE A 129 -1.34 -5.96 -15.81
C ILE A 129 -2.10 -5.31 -16.96
N GLY A 130 -2.02 -5.87 -18.17
CA GLY A 130 -2.74 -5.36 -19.35
C GLY A 130 -4.26 -5.35 -19.13
N MET A 131 -4.82 -6.46 -18.66
CA MET A 131 -6.25 -6.57 -18.33
C MET A 131 -6.65 -5.56 -17.24
N ALA A 132 -5.88 -5.45 -16.17
CA ALA A 132 -6.14 -4.52 -15.08
C ALA A 132 -6.07 -3.07 -15.56
N THR A 133 -5.08 -2.72 -16.41
CA THR A 133 -4.95 -1.37 -16.97
C THR A 133 -6.15 -1.01 -17.85
N ILE A 134 -6.59 -1.91 -18.71
CA ILE A 134 -7.79 -1.70 -19.54
C ILE A 134 -9.03 -1.56 -18.64
N ALA A 135 -9.19 -2.41 -17.63
CA ALA A 135 -10.28 -2.33 -16.67
C ALA A 135 -10.31 -0.97 -15.94
N VAL A 136 -9.15 -0.48 -15.49
CA VAL A 136 -9.01 0.83 -14.84
C VAL A 136 -9.38 1.95 -15.82
N LEU A 137 -8.93 1.89 -17.08
CA LEU A 137 -9.29 2.89 -18.09
C LEU A 137 -10.79 2.91 -18.37
N LEU A 138 -11.46 1.76 -18.40
CA LEU A 138 -12.93 1.70 -18.53
C LEU A 138 -13.64 2.29 -17.32
N LEU A 139 -13.11 2.07 -16.13
CA LEU A 139 -13.63 2.62 -14.89
C LEU A 139 -13.45 4.15 -14.79
N THR A 140 -12.40 4.74 -15.39
CA THR A 140 -12.13 6.18 -15.35
C THR A 140 -12.98 6.99 -16.33
N ARG A 141 -13.65 6.37 -17.30
CA ARG A 141 -14.51 7.10 -18.25
C ARG A 141 -15.79 7.58 -17.57
N ASN A 142 -15.75 8.82 -17.08
CA ASN A 142 -16.95 9.55 -16.67
C ASN A 142 -17.00 10.89 -17.45
N PRO A 143 -17.87 11.00 -18.49
CA PRO A 143 -17.91 12.20 -19.33
C PRO A 143 -18.51 13.42 -18.63
N GLU A 144 -19.11 13.29 -17.45
CA GLU A 144 -19.90 14.36 -16.84
C GLU A 144 -19.11 15.25 -15.82
N ARG A 145 -17.87 14.93 -15.48
CA ARG A 145 -17.08 15.71 -14.51
C ARG A 145 -15.68 16.03 -15.03
N ALA A 146 -15.38 17.32 -15.12
CA ALA A 146 -14.00 17.79 -15.30
C ALA A 146 -13.16 17.40 -14.08
N THR A 147 -12.11 16.61 -14.28
CA THR A 147 -11.16 16.23 -13.23
C THR A 147 -10.11 17.33 -13.05
N ASP A 148 -9.74 17.67 -11.81
CA ASP A 148 -8.64 18.61 -11.53
C ASP A 148 -7.30 18.01 -12.01
N PRO A 149 -6.60 18.60 -13.00
CA PRO A 149 -5.35 18.06 -13.54
C PRO A 149 -4.24 17.95 -12.48
N LEU A 150 -4.20 18.87 -11.52
CA LEU A 150 -3.23 18.84 -10.44
C LEU A 150 -3.50 17.66 -9.49
N GLY A 151 -4.78 17.41 -9.19
CA GLY A 151 -5.18 16.24 -8.42
C GLY A 151 -4.79 14.94 -9.11
N VAL A 152 -4.98 14.84 -10.43
CA VAL A 152 -4.56 13.68 -11.25
C VAL A 152 -3.05 13.49 -11.19
N LEU A 153 -2.27 14.54 -11.39
CA LEU A 153 -0.81 14.48 -11.35
C LEU A 153 -0.29 14.03 -9.97
N MET A 154 -0.85 14.59 -8.89
CA MET A 154 -0.52 14.20 -7.52
C MET A 154 -0.85 12.73 -7.26
N MET A 155 -1.99 12.22 -7.74
CA MET A 155 -2.40 10.83 -7.55
C MET A 155 -1.51 9.86 -8.33
N ILE A 156 -1.12 10.18 -9.57
CA ILE A 156 -0.15 9.38 -10.34
C ILE A 156 1.21 9.39 -9.63
N GLY A 157 1.68 10.54 -9.15
CA GLY A 157 2.91 10.63 -8.34
C GLY A 157 2.85 9.77 -7.09
N ALA A 158 1.71 9.75 -6.40
CA ALA A 158 1.47 8.88 -5.26
C ALA A 158 1.56 7.39 -5.64
N ALA A 159 0.98 6.99 -6.77
CA ALA A 159 1.03 5.62 -7.29
C ALA A 159 2.47 5.18 -7.63
N VAL A 160 3.27 6.04 -8.25
CA VAL A 160 4.70 5.79 -8.56
C VAL A 160 5.51 5.58 -7.27
N LEU A 161 5.35 6.47 -6.28
CA LEU A 161 6.08 6.37 -5.01
C LEU A 161 5.61 5.15 -4.20
N TYR A 162 4.31 4.85 -4.19
CA TYR A 162 3.79 3.63 -3.57
C TYR A 162 4.34 2.38 -4.24
N ALA A 163 4.41 2.36 -5.57
CA ALA A 163 4.99 1.24 -6.31
C ALA A 163 6.48 1.02 -5.96
N MET A 164 7.23 2.11 -5.78
CA MET A 164 8.67 2.06 -5.50
C MET A 164 8.98 1.47 -4.11
N HIS A 165 8.16 1.74 -3.09
CA HIS A 165 8.41 1.23 -1.75
C HIS A 165 8.21 -0.29 -1.60
N LEU A 166 7.41 -0.91 -2.49
CA LEU A 166 7.11 -2.35 -2.43
C LEU A 166 8.33 -3.24 -2.67
N PRO A 167 9.12 -3.09 -3.76
CA PRO A 167 10.32 -3.90 -3.98
C PRO A 167 11.40 -3.65 -2.92
N ILE A 168 11.53 -2.42 -2.39
CA ILE A 168 12.45 -2.13 -1.29
C ILE A 168 12.07 -2.95 -0.05
N ASN A 169 10.80 -2.90 0.36
CA ASN A 169 10.32 -3.71 1.49
C ASN A 169 10.40 -5.21 1.21
N GLN A 170 10.15 -5.65 -0.02
CA GLN A 170 10.32 -7.06 -0.39
C GLN A 170 11.74 -7.55 -0.10
N ARG A 171 12.75 -6.76 -0.44
CA ARG A 171 14.16 -7.09 -0.14
C ARG A 171 14.42 -7.22 1.37
N VAL A 172 13.94 -6.28 2.16
CA VAL A 172 14.08 -6.32 3.63
C VAL A 172 13.34 -7.53 4.21
N LEU A 173 12.15 -7.86 3.68
CA LEU A 173 11.31 -8.95 4.17
C LEU A 173 11.89 -10.34 3.94
N TYR A 174 12.91 -10.52 3.08
CA TYR A 174 13.60 -11.80 2.97
C TYR A 174 14.28 -12.21 4.27
N GLU A 175 14.77 -11.25 5.05
CA GLU A 175 15.57 -11.49 6.23
C GLU A 175 14.92 -10.97 7.53
N VAL A 176 13.95 -10.06 7.43
CA VAL A 176 13.29 -9.42 8.56
C VAL A 176 11.83 -9.88 8.67
N PRO A 177 11.30 -10.09 9.91
CA PRO A 177 9.90 -10.39 10.13
C PRO A 177 8.97 -9.25 9.65
N ALA A 178 7.80 -9.61 9.10
CA ALA A 178 6.84 -8.64 8.59
C ALA A 178 6.39 -7.60 9.65
N PRO A 179 6.13 -7.93 10.92
CA PRO A 179 5.79 -6.93 11.94
C PRO A 179 6.90 -5.90 12.18
N THR A 180 8.18 -6.33 12.14
CA THR A 180 9.33 -5.44 12.28
C THR A 180 9.41 -4.45 11.11
N VAL A 181 9.30 -4.95 9.88
CA VAL A 181 9.28 -4.09 8.67
C VAL A 181 8.10 -3.13 8.72
N THR A 182 6.91 -3.60 9.13
CA THR A 182 5.73 -2.74 9.30
C THR A 182 6.01 -1.60 10.28
N LEU A 183 6.58 -1.92 11.45
CA LEU A 183 6.88 -0.94 12.49
C LEU A 183 7.84 0.14 11.99
N TYR A 184 9.00 -0.26 11.49
CA TYR A 184 10.03 0.71 11.07
C TYR A 184 9.64 1.50 9.82
N THR A 185 8.88 0.90 8.89
CA THR A 185 8.33 1.61 7.74
C THR A 185 7.28 2.65 8.16
N LEU A 186 6.38 2.31 9.10
CA LEU A 186 5.40 3.26 9.63
C LEU A 186 6.05 4.36 10.47
N LEU A 187 7.08 4.05 11.26
CA LEU A 187 7.87 5.05 12.00
C LEU A 187 8.50 6.06 11.04
N SER A 188 9.20 5.57 10.01
CA SER A 188 9.80 6.44 9.00
C SER A 188 8.75 7.27 8.25
N MET A 189 7.63 6.67 7.89
CA MET A 189 6.51 7.38 7.26
C MET A 189 5.99 8.50 8.19
N SER A 190 5.86 8.24 9.50
CA SER A 190 5.44 9.23 10.49
C SER A 190 6.41 10.42 10.60
N ILE A 191 7.73 10.14 10.50
CA ILE A 191 8.78 11.18 10.50
C ILE A 191 8.64 12.12 9.28
N ILE A 192 8.03 11.67 8.19
CA ILE A 192 7.78 12.54 7.02
C ILE A 192 6.44 13.28 7.16
N VAL A 193 5.36 12.57 7.50
CA VAL A 193 4.01 13.15 7.42
C VAL A 193 3.67 14.05 8.62
N ILE A 194 4.20 13.77 9.82
CA ILE A 194 3.93 14.59 11.01
C ILE A 194 4.62 15.96 10.90
N PRO A 195 5.92 16.06 10.57
CA PRO A 195 6.53 17.38 10.33
C PRO A 195 5.88 18.13 9.15
N ALA A 196 5.48 17.44 8.08
CA ALA A 196 4.76 18.10 6.98
C ALA A 196 3.47 18.75 7.49
N TYR A 197 2.69 18.08 8.34
CA TYR A 197 1.51 18.66 8.97
C TYR A 197 1.86 19.87 9.85
N LEU A 198 2.86 19.73 10.72
CA LEU A 198 3.24 20.79 11.66
C LEU A 198 3.83 22.03 10.98
N LEU A 199 4.48 21.88 9.82
CA LEU A 199 5.12 22.97 9.10
C LEU A 199 4.21 23.66 8.09
N PHE A 200 3.40 22.87 7.35
CA PHE A 200 2.65 23.38 6.20
C PHE A 200 1.15 23.53 6.45
N ASP A 201 0.60 22.81 7.46
CA ASP A 201 -0.84 22.79 7.69
C ASP A 201 -1.15 22.65 9.18
N ARG A 202 -0.97 23.73 9.93
CA ARG A 202 -1.22 23.77 11.38
C ARG A 202 -2.72 23.86 11.76
N GLN A 203 -3.62 23.61 10.81
CA GLN A 203 -5.05 23.69 11.09
C GLN A 203 -5.47 22.52 11.98
N TRP A 204 -5.79 22.82 13.23
CA TRP A 204 -6.38 21.84 14.13
C TRP A 204 -7.82 21.56 13.68
N PRO A 205 -8.28 20.32 13.69
CA PRO A 205 -9.66 20.02 13.31
C PRO A 205 -10.64 20.81 14.17
N ALA A 206 -11.79 21.19 13.59
CA ALA A 206 -12.84 21.91 14.30
C ALA A 206 -13.19 21.18 15.62
N GLN A 207 -13.51 21.93 16.68
CA GLN A 207 -13.78 21.36 18.02
C GLN A 207 -14.86 20.27 18.01
N ASN A 208 -15.81 20.34 17.06
CA ASN A 208 -16.90 19.38 16.90
C ASN A 208 -16.68 18.38 15.76
N ALA A 209 -15.47 18.32 15.16
CA ALA A 209 -15.21 17.36 14.10
C ALA A 209 -15.28 15.92 14.63
N PRO A 210 -16.06 15.04 13.99
CA PRO A 210 -16.19 13.65 14.44
C PRO A 210 -14.90 12.88 14.18
N TRP A 211 -14.35 12.26 15.21
CA TRP A 211 -13.11 11.49 15.14
C TRP A 211 -13.28 10.08 14.54
N LEU A 212 -14.51 9.63 14.34
CA LEU A 212 -14.80 8.28 13.84
C LEU A 212 -14.07 7.97 12.51
N PRO A 213 -14.05 8.85 11.49
CA PRO A 213 -13.30 8.58 10.26
C PRO A 213 -11.78 8.44 10.48
N VAL A 214 -11.21 9.25 11.39
CA VAL A 214 -9.77 9.18 11.69
C VAL A 214 -9.42 7.90 12.44
N ILE A 215 -10.26 7.47 13.37
CA ILE A 215 -10.12 6.18 14.08
C ILE A 215 -10.24 5.04 13.05
N GLY A 216 -11.21 5.09 12.15
CA GLY A 216 -11.36 4.15 11.04
C GLY A 216 -10.10 4.08 10.18
N LEU A 217 -9.57 5.23 9.76
CA LEU A 217 -8.31 5.32 9.01
C LEU A 217 -7.11 4.72 9.77
N THR A 218 -7.04 4.93 11.08
CA THR A 218 -5.99 4.39 11.95
C THR A 218 -6.02 2.87 11.94
N LEU A 219 -7.19 2.27 12.18
CA LEU A 219 -7.37 0.82 12.18
C LEU A 219 -7.12 0.22 10.79
N VAL A 220 -7.64 0.86 9.76
CA VAL A 220 -7.40 0.49 8.36
C VAL A 220 -5.91 0.49 8.07
N THR A 221 -5.19 1.54 8.46
CA THR A 221 -3.73 1.64 8.24
C THR A 221 -2.99 0.55 9.00
N PHE A 222 -3.34 0.32 10.26
CA PHE A 222 -2.71 -0.70 11.10
C PHE A 222 -2.85 -2.11 10.49
N PHE A 223 -4.07 -2.55 10.21
CA PHE A 223 -4.32 -3.90 9.69
C PHE A 223 -3.82 -4.06 8.25
N SER A 224 -4.08 -3.08 7.38
CA SER A 224 -3.66 -3.18 5.98
C SER A 224 -2.15 -3.33 5.84
N ARG A 225 -1.37 -2.59 6.62
CA ARG A 225 0.10 -2.64 6.54
C ARG A 225 0.67 -3.96 7.06
N LEU A 226 0.13 -4.49 8.15
CA LEU A 226 0.52 -5.82 8.65
C LEU A 226 0.24 -6.90 7.59
N PHE A 227 -0.97 -6.94 7.06
CA PHE A 227 -1.35 -7.93 6.05
C PHE A 227 -0.60 -7.75 4.73
N LEU A 228 -0.33 -6.50 4.31
CA LEU A 228 0.46 -6.19 3.11
C LEU A 228 1.85 -6.86 3.20
N PHE A 229 2.56 -6.63 4.29
CA PHE A 229 3.92 -7.14 4.43
C PHE A 229 3.96 -8.66 4.67
N PHE A 230 2.94 -9.22 5.31
CA PHE A 230 2.77 -10.68 5.33
C PHE A 230 2.54 -11.25 3.92
N GLY A 231 1.72 -10.60 3.10
CA GLY A 231 1.52 -10.96 1.70
C GLY A 231 2.83 -10.92 0.92
N ILE A 232 3.54 -9.79 0.96
CA ILE A 232 4.82 -9.61 0.25
C ILE A 232 5.83 -10.69 0.67
N LYS A 233 5.94 -10.99 1.96
CA LYS A 233 6.86 -12.02 2.47
C LYS A 233 6.52 -13.41 1.94
N LYS A 234 5.24 -13.73 1.70
CA LYS A 234 4.79 -15.07 1.31
C LYS A 234 4.68 -15.29 -0.20
N ILE A 235 4.26 -14.28 -0.95
CA ILE A 235 3.97 -14.38 -2.39
C ILE A 235 4.71 -13.34 -3.24
N GLY A 236 5.53 -12.49 -2.62
CA GLY A 236 6.30 -11.44 -3.30
C GLY A 236 5.51 -10.15 -3.55
N GLY A 237 6.25 -9.07 -3.84
CA GLY A 237 5.68 -7.72 -4.00
C GLY A 237 4.76 -7.61 -5.20
N MET A 238 5.13 -8.19 -6.34
CA MET A 238 4.33 -8.12 -7.58
C MET A 238 2.96 -8.79 -7.42
N GLN A 239 2.92 -10.02 -6.88
CA GLN A 239 1.67 -10.74 -6.67
C GLN A 239 0.79 -10.04 -5.65
N THR A 240 1.39 -9.54 -4.57
CA THR A 240 0.68 -8.74 -3.55
C THR A 240 0.13 -7.44 -4.15
N ALA A 241 0.88 -6.76 -5.02
CA ALA A 241 0.42 -5.55 -5.70
C ALA A 241 -0.77 -5.82 -6.63
N LEU A 242 -0.73 -6.91 -7.41
CA LEU A 242 -1.84 -7.29 -8.29
C LEU A 242 -3.10 -7.70 -7.51
N LEU A 243 -2.95 -8.44 -6.40
CA LEU A 243 -4.07 -8.76 -5.51
C LEU A 243 -4.59 -7.52 -4.79
N GLY A 244 -3.69 -6.56 -4.52
CA GLY A 244 -4.01 -5.24 -3.98
C GLY A 244 -5.04 -4.48 -4.81
N LEU A 245 -5.13 -4.71 -6.13
CA LEU A 245 -6.16 -4.11 -6.98
C LEU A 245 -7.60 -4.43 -6.51
N GLY A 246 -7.79 -5.45 -5.68
CA GLY A 246 -9.07 -5.70 -5.00
C GLY A 246 -9.52 -4.53 -4.12
N GLU A 247 -8.61 -3.66 -3.67
CA GLU A 247 -8.94 -2.43 -2.93
C GLU A 247 -9.87 -1.51 -3.71
N LEU A 248 -9.71 -1.46 -5.05
CA LEU A 248 -10.56 -0.67 -5.92
C LEU A 248 -12.02 -1.13 -5.86
N LEU A 249 -12.27 -2.44 -5.88
CA LEU A 249 -13.62 -2.99 -5.79
C LEU A 249 -14.28 -2.65 -4.45
N ILE A 250 -13.49 -2.72 -3.37
CA ILE A 250 -13.95 -2.33 -2.03
C ILE A 250 -14.23 -0.84 -1.97
N THR A 251 -13.32 0.00 -2.50
CA THR A 251 -13.54 1.45 -2.55
C THR A 251 -14.82 1.79 -3.30
N ILE A 252 -15.02 1.22 -4.49
CA ILE A 252 -16.21 1.45 -5.31
C ILE A 252 -17.50 1.04 -4.56
N LEU A 253 -17.49 -0.14 -3.93
CA LEU A 253 -18.62 -0.62 -3.15
C LEU A 253 -18.98 0.34 -2.01
N PHE A 254 -18.00 0.72 -1.20
CA PHE A 254 -18.25 1.59 -0.04
C PHE A 254 -18.45 3.06 -0.42
N SER A 255 -17.86 3.55 -1.51
CA SER A 255 -18.19 4.87 -2.06
C SER A 255 -19.63 4.92 -2.54
N HIS A 256 -20.12 3.86 -3.18
CA HIS A 256 -21.53 3.78 -3.56
C HIS A 256 -22.47 3.77 -2.34
N LEU A 257 -22.14 2.99 -1.30
CA LEU A 257 -22.98 2.84 -0.10
C LEU A 257 -22.95 4.07 0.82
N TRP A 258 -21.78 4.68 1.02
CA TRP A 258 -21.60 5.74 2.02
C TRP A 258 -21.50 7.15 1.44
N LEU A 259 -20.94 7.28 0.23
CA LEU A 259 -20.79 8.56 -0.46
C LEU A 259 -21.84 8.76 -1.56
N HIS A 260 -22.73 7.75 -1.76
CA HIS A 260 -23.81 7.76 -2.78
C HIS A 260 -23.29 7.97 -4.22
N GLU A 261 -22.05 7.60 -4.51
CA GLU A 261 -21.49 7.60 -5.86
C GLU A 261 -22.16 6.49 -6.71
N ARG A 262 -22.58 6.80 -7.95
CA ARG A 262 -23.19 5.83 -8.85
C ARG A 262 -22.23 5.41 -9.96
N LEU A 263 -22.18 4.10 -10.22
CA LEU A 263 -21.40 3.54 -11.32
C LEU A 263 -22.21 3.51 -12.61
N THR A 264 -21.55 3.84 -13.72
CA THR A 264 -22.08 3.64 -15.07
C THR A 264 -21.96 2.18 -15.50
N SER A 265 -22.70 1.77 -16.54
CA SER A 265 -22.59 0.41 -17.11
C SER A 265 -21.17 0.09 -17.57
N LEU A 266 -20.43 1.08 -18.08
CA LEU A 266 -19.04 0.93 -18.52
C LEU A 266 -18.09 0.66 -17.32
N GLN A 267 -18.34 1.31 -16.19
CA GLN A 267 -17.59 1.08 -14.95
C GLN A 267 -17.87 -0.33 -14.38
N TRP A 268 -19.09 -0.85 -14.50
CA TRP A 268 -19.38 -2.23 -14.13
C TRP A 268 -18.60 -3.24 -15.00
N LEU A 269 -18.47 -2.98 -16.31
CA LEU A 269 -17.63 -3.80 -17.19
C LEU A 269 -16.15 -3.77 -16.77
N GLY A 270 -15.64 -2.60 -16.42
CA GLY A 270 -14.28 -2.43 -15.86
C GLY A 270 -14.09 -3.20 -14.56
N ALA A 271 -15.04 -3.12 -13.62
CA ALA A 271 -15.00 -3.87 -12.37
C ALA A 271 -14.96 -5.39 -12.61
N PHE A 272 -15.76 -5.89 -13.56
CA PHE A 272 -15.74 -7.30 -13.96
C PHE A 272 -14.39 -7.72 -14.55
N GLY A 273 -13.82 -6.92 -15.46
CA GLY A 273 -12.48 -7.17 -16.03
C GLY A 273 -11.39 -7.20 -14.96
N LEU A 274 -11.49 -6.34 -13.94
CA LEU A 274 -10.56 -6.34 -12.79
C LEU A 274 -10.72 -7.62 -11.96
N CYS A 275 -11.96 -8.04 -11.66
CA CYS A 275 -12.23 -9.31 -10.97
C CYS A 275 -11.59 -10.49 -11.71
N LEU A 276 -11.72 -10.54 -13.04
CA LEU A 276 -11.12 -11.60 -13.84
C LEU A 276 -9.60 -11.59 -13.76
N SER A 277 -8.96 -10.40 -13.83
CA SER A 277 -7.51 -10.27 -13.63
C SER A 277 -7.07 -10.77 -12.25
N LEU A 278 -7.86 -10.52 -11.19
CA LEU A 278 -7.56 -11.00 -9.84
C LEU A 278 -7.68 -12.54 -9.74
N LEU A 279 -8.68 -13.14 -10.38
CA LEU A 279 -8.86 -14.59 -10.37
C LEU A 279 -7.73 -15.34 -11.07
N LEU A 280 -7.10 -14.74 -12.07
CA LEU A 280 -5.95 -15.34 -12.77
C LEU A 280 -4.72 -15.55 -11.87
N VAL A 281 -4.69 -14.97 -10.67
CA VAL A 281 -3.61 -15.24 -9.69
C VAL A 281 -3.53 -16.71 -9.30
N TYR A 282 -4.64 -17.41 -9.35
CA TYR A 282 -4.69 -18.84 -9.00
C TYR A 282 -3.79 -19.70 -9.91
N PHE A 283 -3.64 -19.29 -11.17
CA PHE A 283 -2.83 -19.98 -12.16
C PHE A 283 -1.36 -19.56 -12.16
N GLU A 284 -0.99 -18.58 -11.35
CA GLU A 284 0.38 -18.09 -11.29
C GLU A 284 1.16 -18.79 -10.17
N SER A 285 2.26 -19.42 -10.55
CA SER A 285 3.17 -20.03 -9.58
C SER A 285 3.78 -18.92 -8.73
N ALA A 286 3.47 -18.90 -7.43
CA ALA A 286 4.17 -18.03 -6.50
C ALA A 286 5.66 -18.42 -6.54
N SER A 287 6.47 -17.55 -7.04
CA SER A 287 7.93 -17.71 -7.04
C SER A 287 8.52 -16.68 -6.07
N PRO A 288 8.52 -16.94 -4.77
CA PRO A 288 9.45 -16.30 -3.88
C PRO A 288 10.74 -17.12 -3.90
N LEU A 289 11.45 -17.14 -5.04
CA LEU A 289 12.83 -17.56 -4.96
C LEU A 289 13.54 -16.51 -4.11
N PRO A 290 14.27 -16.92 -3.05
CA PRO A 290 15.20 -16.03 -2.41
C PRO A 290 16.18 -15.60 -3.50
N TYR A 291 16.04 -14.36 -3.91
CA TYR A 291 16.91 -13.75 -4.90
C TYR A 291 18.32 -13.81 -4.36
N SER A 292 19.25 -14.44 -5.07
CA SER A 292 20.66 -14.51 -4.68
C SER A 292 21.40 -13.17 -4.80
N GLY A 293 20.70 -12.14 -4.71
CA GLY A 293 20.84 -10.75 -4.27
C GLY A 293 22.03 -9.92 -4.68
N LYS A 294 22.90 -10.37 -5.60
CA LYS A 294 24.13 -9.64 -5.95
C LYS A 294 23.99 -8.66 -7.12
N THR A 295 22.83 -8.58 -7.76
CA THR A 295 22.58 -7.75 -8.93
C THR A 295 21.30 -6.93 -8.77
N GLY A 296 21.18 -5.83 -9.52
CA GLY A 296 20.04 -4.92 -9.46
C GLY A 296 20.30 -3.70 -8.55
N TRP A 297 19.42 -2.70 -8.66
CA TRP A 297 19.55 -1.43 -7.92
C TRP A 297 19.32 -1.58 -6.41
N LEU A 298 18.69 -2.68 -5.97
CA LEU A 298 18.47 -3.02 -4.55
C LEU A 298 19.50 -4.02 -4.00
N SER A 299 20.56 -4.33 -4.75
CA SER A 299 21.59 -5.32 -4.36
C SER A 299 22.31 -4.99 -3.05
N TRP A 300 22.33 -3.72 -2.64
CA TRP A 300 22.92 -3.27 -1.37
C TRP A 300 22.06 -3.63 -0.13
N ILE A 301 20.79 -3.97 -0.31
CA ILE A 301 19.91 -4.42 0.78
C ILE A 301 20.09 -5.94 0.95
N HIS A 302 21.08 -6.34 1.72
CA HIS A 302 21.28 -7.72 2.16
C HIS A 302 21.98 -7.72 3.52
N ALA A 303 21.72 -8.73 4.34
CA ALA A 303 22.45 -8.88 5.59
C ALA A 303 23.94 -9.09 5.28
N PRO A 304 24.85 -8.44 6.02
CA PRO A 304 26.25 -8.82 5.97
C PRO A 304 26.34 -10.31 6.30
N GLY A 305 27.00 -11.12 5.41
CA GLY A 305 27.03 -12.58 5.44
C GLY A 305 27.34 -13.14 6.82
N LEU A 306 26.34 -13.23 7.64
CA LEU A 306 26.37 -13.96 8.90
C LEU A 306 26.23 -15.44 8.54
N PRO A 307 27.00 -16.33 9.18
CA PRO A 307 26.78 -17.77 9.08
C PRO A 307 25.30 -18.09 9.35
N ASN A 308 24.75 -19.06 8.62
CA ASN A 308 23.32 -19.44 8.71
C ASN A 308 22.84 -19.79 10.14
N ASP A 309 23.74 -20.01 11.04
CA ASP A 309 23.53 -20.38 12.45
C ASP A 309 23.22 -19.18 13.35
N VAL A 310 23.37 -17.96 12.88
CA VAL A 310 23.07 -16.71 13.62
C VAL A 310 21.70 -16.13 13.23
N LEU A 311 21.03 -16.71 12.23
CA LEU A 311 19.62 -16.45 11.96
C LEU A 311 18.82 -16.98 13.15
N GLY A 312 18.56 -16.09 14.10
CA GLY A 312 17.96 -16.39 15.37
C GLY A 312 16.54 -17.00 15.27
N PRO A 313 15.79 -17.07 16.38
CA PRO A 313 14.63 -17.94 16.63
C PRO A 313 13.38 -17.69 15.77
N TYR A 314 13.52 -17.11 14.58
CA TYR A 314 12.41 -16.71 13.71
C TYR A 314 11.99 -17.78 12.69
N GLU A 315 12.63 -18.96 12.68
CA GLU A 315 12.28 -20.08 11.78
C GLU A 315 11.50 -21.22 12.46
N GLN A 316 11.00 -21.04 13.68
CA GLN A 316 10.11 -22.03 14.32
C GLN A 316 8.65 -21.64 14.23
#